data_b4fad576cc9ef8848a623782e79d0058
#
_entry.id   b4fad576cc9ef8848a623782e79d0058
#
_cell.length_a   1.000
_cell.length_b   1.000
_cell.length_c   1.000
_cell.angle_alpha   90.00
_cell.angle_beta   90.00
_cell.angle_gamma   90.00
#
_symmetry.space_group_name_H-M   'P 1'
#
loop_
_entity.id
_entity.type
_entity.pdbx_description
1 polymer ?
#
loop_
_entity_poly.entity_id
_entity_poly.type
_entity_poly.pdbx_seq_one_letter_code
_entity_poly.pdbx_strand_id
1 'polypeptide(L)'
;MGELDRNRILIVEDSEDEAQLLERQLRRISPALEVLRVDTERDMRAALAGSTWDLVISDHSMPSFDSDGALRVLRASGQDIPFILYSGALNTERGASAMQVGANDWVDKHDPARLMPVVERELRNVRIRR
;
A
#
# COMPACT_ATOMS: atom_id res chain seq x y z
N MET A 1 -10.82 -2.87 21.64
CA MET A 1 -11.51 -2.41 20.43
C MET A 1 -10.67 -1.38 19.68
N GLY A 2 -10.24 -0.31 20.35
CA GLY A 2 -9.49 0.74 19.69
C GLY A 2 -8.22 0.29 19.00
N GLU A 3 -7.54 -0.70 19.53
CA GLU A 3 -6.31 -1.21 18.94
C GLU A 3 -6.55 -1.87 17.59
N LEU A 4 -7.67 -2.55 17.43
CA LEU A 4 -8.01 -3.23 16.18
C LEU A 4 -8.35 -2.24 15.07
N ASP A 5 -8.72 -1.02 15.43
CA ASP A 5 -9.09 0.02 14.47
C ASP A 5 -7.92 0.95 14.13
N ARG A 6 -6.79 0.80 14.84
CA ARG A 6 -5.60 1.63 14.64
C ARG A 6 -4.66 0.99 13.65
N ASN A 7 -4.99 1.13 12.39
CA ASN A 7 -4.15 0.62 11.32
C ASN A 7 -3.20 1.73 10.86
N ARG A 8 -2.01 1.32 10.45
CA ARG A 8 -0.98 2.21 9.93
C ARG A 8 -0.69 1.80 8.50
N ILE A 9 -0.97 2.70 7.57
CA ILE A 9 -0.82 2.41 6.14
C ILE A 9 0.17 3.39 5.53
N LEU A 10 1.18 2.83 4.86
CA LEU A 10 2.16 3.59 4.11
C LEU A 10 1.70 3.67 2.66
N ILE A 11 1.56 4.88 2.16
CA ILE A 11 1.12 5.13 0.78
C ILE A 11 2.32 5.63 -0.02
N VAL A 12 2.65 4.92 -1.09
CA VAL A 12 3.71 5.31 -2.02
C VAL A 12 3.05 5.92 -3.24
N GLU A 13 3.01 7.25 -3.30
CA GLU A 13 2.24 7.99 -4.30
C GLU A 13 2.81 9.40 -4.44
N ASP A 14 3.14 9.82 -5.67
CA ASP A 14 3.70 11.14 -5.90
C ASP A 14 2.65 12.26 -5.98
N SER A 15 1.38 11.93 -6.20
CA SER A 15 0.29 12.91 -6.22
C SER A 15 -0.35 13.03 -4.84
N GLU A 16 -0.25 14.22 -4.25
CA GLU A 16 -0.90 14.48 -2.97
C GLU A 16 -2.42 14.34 -3.08
N ASP A 17 -3.00 14.79 -4.20
CA ASP A 17 -4.44 14.73 -4.39
C ASP A 17 -4.94 13.29 -4.45
N GLU A 18 -4.24 12.42 -5.17
CA GLU A 18 -4.60 11.01 -5.24
C GLU A 18 -4.40 10.32 -3.90
N ALA A 19 -3.34 10.65 -3.18
CA ALA A 19 -3.11 10.10 -1.84
C ALA A 19 -4.20 10.51 -0.86
N GLN A 20 -4.65 11.76 -0.91
CA GLN A 20 -5.72 12.25 -0.06
C GLN A 20 -7.05 11.55 -0.35
N LEU A 21 -7.33 11.34 -1.63
CA LEU A 21 -8.53 10.64 -2.04
C LEU A 21 -8.52 9.19 -1.53
N LEU A 22 -7.39 8.53 -1.68
CA LEU A 22 -7.19 7.17 -1.16
C LEU A 22 -7.36 7.14 0.36
N GLU A 23 -6.77 8.09 1.06
CA GLU A 23 -6.88 8.16 2.51
C GLU A 23 -8.34 8.28 2.97
N ARG A 24 -9.15 9.09 2.28
CA ARG A 24 -10.57 9.21 2.61
C ARG A 24 -11.31 7.89 2.47
N GLN A 25 -10.99 7.13 1.43
CA GLN A 25 -11.59 5.83 1.22
C GLN A 25 -11.18 4.85 2.33
N LEU A 26 -9.91 4.86 2.70
CA LEU A 26 -9.39 3.98 3.75
C LEU A 26 -10.00 4.28 5.12
N ARG A 27 -10.27 5.54 5.41
CA ARG A 27 -10.85 5.94 6.69
C ARG A 27 -12.28 5.46 6.87
N ARG A 28 -12.94 5.05 5.80
CA ARG A 28 -14.28 4.45 5.89
C ARG A 28 -14.25 3.09 6.57
N ILE A 29 -13.13 2.35 6.42
CA ILE A 29 -12.99 1.03 7.03
C ILE A 29 -12.16 1.08 8.31
N SER A 30 -11.39 2.14 8.51
CA SER A 30 -10.54 2.30 9.70
C SER A 30 -10.50 3.78 10.10
N PRO A 31 -11.49 4.25 10.90
CA PRO A 31 -11.55 5.67 11.25
C PRO A 31 -10.34 6.21 12.01
N ALA A 32 -9.66 5.36 12.76
CA ALA A 32 -8.47 5.76 13.52
C ALA A 32 -7.17 5.48 12.75
N LEU A 33 -7.24 5.45 11.44
CA LEU A 33 -6.13 5.15 10.56
C LEU A 33 -5.04 6.22 10.64
N GLU A 34 -3.78 5.77 10.70
CA GLU A 34 -2.61 6.61 10.50
C GLU A 34 -2.05 6.36 9.11
N VAL A 35 -1.82 7.42 8.37
CA VAL A 35 -1.32 7.35 7.00
C VAL A 35 -0.07 8.22 6.86
N LEU A 36 0.91 7.69 6.17
CA LEU A 36 2.07 8.48 5.74
C LEU A 36 2.25 8.29 4.24
N ARG A 37 2.39 9.39 3.52
CA ARG A 37 2.68 9.37 2.08
C ARG A 37 4.17 9.57 1.86
N VAL A 38 4.75 8.71 1.02
CA VAL A 38 6.13 8.85 0.55
C VAL A 38 6.14 8.72 -0.97
N ASP A 39 7.14 9.29 -1.62
CA ASP A 39 7.26 9.20 -3.07
C ASP A 39 8.72 9.00 -3.53
N THR A 40 9.62 8.76 -2.62
CA THR A 40 11.02 8.46 -2.92
C THR A 40 11.47 7.22 -2.17
N GLU A 41 12.51 6.57 -2.70
CA GLU A 41 13.12 5.42 -2.03
C GLU A 41 13.65 5.81 -0.65
N ARG A 42 14.30 6.96 -0.56
CA ARG A 42 14.86 7.46 0.69
C ARG A 42 13.79 7.59 1.77
N ASP A 43 12.67 8.24 1.42
CA ASP A 43 11.60 8.47 2.38
C ASP A 43 10.91 7.16 2.77
N MET A 44 10.76 6.25 1.81
CA MET A 44 10.19 4.94 2.12
C MET A 44 11.09 4.15 3.08
N ARG A 45 12.40 4.15 2.85
CA ARG A 45 13.34 3.47 3.75
C ARG A 45 13.29 4.06 5.15
N ALA A 46 13.21 5.39 5.24
CA ALA A 46 13.10 6.07 6.53
C ALA A 46 11.80 5.70 7.26
N ALA A 47 10.70 5.64 6.53
CA ALA A 47 9.41 5.27 7.11
C ALA A 47 9.42 3.83 7.64
N LEU A 48 10.00 2.90 6.87
CA LEU A 48 10.08 1.50 7.28
C LEU A 48 11.00 1.30 8.49
N ALA A 49 12.06 2.09 8.58
CA ALA A 49 12.99 2.01 9.71
C ALA A 49 12.42 2.65 10.98
N GLY A 50 11.59 3.69 10.82
CA GLY A 50 11.12 4.51 11.95
C GLY A 50 9.82 4.05 12.59
N SER A 51 9.07 3.18 11.95
CA SER A 51 7.75 2.77 12.43
C SER A 51 7.38 1.39 11.92
N THR A 52 6.34 0.82 12.53
CA THR A 52 5.73 -0.41 12.01
C THR A 52 4.51 -0.05 11.16
N TRP A 53 4.24 -0.86 10.15
CA TRP A 53 3.15 -0.61 9.21
C TRP A 53 2.33 -1.89 9.03
N ASP A 54 1.03 -1.72 8.81
CA ASP A 54 0.11 -2.83 8.60
C ASP A 54 -0.07 -3.15 7.13
N LEU A 55 0.16 -2.16 6.26
CA LEU A 55 -0.08 -2.30 4.84
C LEU A 55 0.70 -1.24 4.07
N VAL A 56 1.18 -1.59 2.89
CA VAL A 56 1.74 -0.64 1.91
C VAL A 56 0.85 -0.65 0.68
N ILE A 57 0.43 0.53 0.23
CA ILE A 57 -0.31 0.70 -1.02
C ILE A 57 0.54 1.59 -1.92
N SER A 58 0.86 1.14 -3.13
CA SER A 58 1.75 1.86 -4.03
C SER A 58 1.13 2.08 -5.39
N ASP A 59 1.29 3.29 -5.92
CA ASP A 59 1.07 3.54 -7.34
C ASP A 59 2.24 2.95 -8.14
N HIS A 60 1.99 2.58 -9.39
CA HIS A 60 3.01 2.06 -10.28
C HIS A 60 3.76 3.17 -11.02
N SER A 61 3.04 4.15 -11.52
CA SER A 61 3.57 5.16 -12.45
C SER A 61 4.05 6.40 -11.73
N MET A 62 5.23 6.32 -11.15
CA MET A 62 5.89 7.47 -10.52
C MET A 62 7.21 7.75 -11.22
N PRO A 63 7.55 9.03 -11.47
CA PRO A 63 8.71 9.37 -12.29
C PRO A 63 10.05 8.90 -11.75
N SER A 64 10.24 8.96 -10.45
CA SER A 64 11.54 8.71 -9.84
C SER A 64 11.61 7.44 -9.00
N PHE A 65 10.47 6.82 -8.72
CA PHE A 65 10.43 5.66 -7.83
C PHE A 65 9.15 4.87 -8.09
N ASP A 66 9.26 3.82 -8.91
CA ASP A 66 8.08 3.04 -9.32
C ASP A 66 7.71 1.96 -8.30
N SER A 67 6.62 1.26 -8.56
CA SER A 67 6.13 0.23 -7.65
C SER A 67 7.06 -0.96 -7.53
N ASP A 68 7.80 -1.29 -8.59
CA ASP A 68 8.78 -2.38 -8.53
C ASP A 68 9.89 -2.02 -7.56
N GLY A 69 10.35 -0.76 -7.61
CA GLY A 69 11.33 -0.26 -6.66
C GLY A 69 10.79 -0.25 -5.23
N ALA A 70 9.55 0.18 -5.06
CA ALA A 70 8.92 0.20 -3.73
C ALA A 70 8.81 -1.22 -3.16
N LEU A 71 8.40 -2.18 -3.96
CA LEU A 71 8.30 -3.56 -3.51
C LEU A 71 9.66 -4.12 -3.12
N ARG A 72 10.70 -3.83 -3.91
CA ARG A 72 12.07 -4.27 -3.57
C ARG A 72 12.55 -3.68 -2.25
N VAL A 73 12.28 -2.39 -2.02
CA VAL A 73 12.65 -1.74 -0.75
C VAL A 73 11.94 -2.42 0.42
N LEU A 74 10.66 -2.69 0.27
CA LEU A 74 9.89 -3.35 1.32
C LEU A 74 10.44 -4.74 1.63
N ARG A 75 10.67 -5.56 0.61
CA ARG A 75 11.15 -6.94 0.82
C ARG A 75 12.58 -6.95 1.37
N ALA A 76 13.43 -6.01 0.94
CA ALA A 76 14.79 -5.89 1.47
C ALA A 76 14.81 -5.48 2.94
N SER A 77 13.76 -4.85 3.44
CA SER A 77 13.66 -4.47 4.85
C SER A 77 13.49 -5.68 5.77
N GLY A 78 13.11 -6.83 5.23
CA GLY A 78 12.86 -8.04 6.02
C GLY A 78 11.53 -8.05 6.72
N GLN A 79 10.72 -7.01 6.55
CA GLN A 79 9.41 -6.92 7.20
C GLN A 79 8.34 -7.61 6.37
N ASP A 80 7.51 -8.39 7.05
CA ASP A 80 6.41 -9.11 6.41
C ASP A 80 5.16 -8.24 6.41
N ILE A 81 5.14 -7.26 5.50
CA ILE A 81 4.04 -6.32 5.36
C ILE A 81 3.38 -6.54 4.00
N PRO A 82 2.05 -6.69 3.94
CA PRO A 82 1.38 -6.84 2.65
C PRO A 82 1.54 -5.59 1.78
N PHE A 83 1.65 -5.82 0.48
CA PHE A 83 1.85 -4.79 -0.52
C PHE A 83 0.74 -4.87 -1.57
N ILE A 84 -0.01 -3.80 -1.74
CA ILE A 84 -1.05 -3.69 -2.75
C ILE A 84 -0.62 -2.67 -3.80
N LEU A 85 -0.62 -3.09 -5.05
CA LEU A 85 -0.40 -2.19 -6.18
C LEU A 85 -1.75 -1.59 -6.59
N TYR A 86 -1.84 -0.26 -6.62
CA TYR A 86 -3.07 0.45 -6.95
C TYR A 86 -2.77 1.54 -7.98
N SER A 87 -3.06 1.28 -9.25
CA SER A 87 -2.64 2.16 -10.32
C SER A 87 -3.59 2.14 -11.52
N GLY A 88 -3.75 3.30 -12.16
CA GLY A 88 -4.52 3.43 -13.39
C GLY A 88 -3.74 3.04 -14.64
N ALA A 89 -2.44 2.81 -14.52
CA ALA A 89 -1.59 2.43 -15.65
C ALA A 89 -1.42 0.93 -15.80
N LEU A 90 -2.14 0.14 -14.98
CA LEU A 90 -2.00 -1.30 -14.98
C LEU A 90 -2.78 -1.96 -16.11
N ASN A 91 -2.22 -3.06 -16.61
CA ASN A 91 -2.95 -4.03 -17.41
C ASN A 91 -2.76 -5.40 -16.74
N THR A 92 -3.41 -6.42 -17.28
CA THR A 92 -3.36 -7.76 -16.71
C THR A 92 -1.94 -8.29 -16.61
N GLU A 93 -1.12 -8.02 -17.63
CA GLU A 93 0.26 -8.48 -17.67
C GLU A 93 1.09 -7.85 -16.55
N ARG A 94 0.96 -6.54 -16.34
CA ARG A 94 1.70 -5.85 -15.28
C ARG A 94 1.25 -6.27 -13.90
N GLY A 95 -0.05 -6.49 -13.74
CA GLY A 95 -0.59 -7.00 -12.48
C GLY A 95 -0.04 -8.38 -12.16
N ALA A 96 0.00 -9.26 -13.15
CA ALA A 96 0.55 -10.61 -12.98
C ALA A 96 2.05 -10.56 -12.62
N SER A 97 2.82 -9.67 -13.26
CA SER A 97 4.23 -9.49 -12.93
C SER A 97 4.43 -9.03 -11.49
N ALA A 98 3.61 -8.10 -11.03
CA ALA A 98 3.69 -7.62 -9.64
C ALA A 98 3.43 -8.76 -8.65
N MET A 99 2.46 -9.62 -8.93
CA MET A 99 2.17 -10.77 -8.08
C MET A 99 3.34 -11.74 -8.04
N GLN A 100 4.01 -11.94 -9.16
CA GLN A 100 5.17 -12.85 -9.22
C GLN A 100 6.34 -12.36 -8.38
N VAL A 101 6.54 -11.05 -8.28
CA VAL A 101 7.65 -10.50 -7.49
C VAL A 101 7.27 -10.25 -6.02
N GLY A 102 6.07 -10.64 -5.62
CA GLY A 102 5.71 -10.66 -4.22
C GLY A 102 4.67 -9.65 -3.75
N ALA A 103 3.98 -8.96 -4.66
CA ALA A 103 2.83 -8.15 -4.28
C ALA A 103 1.70 -9.06 -3.81
N ASN A 104 0.97 -8.62 -2.81
CA ASN A 104 -0.14 -9.41 -2.26
C ASN A 104 -1.40 -9.30 -3.10
N ASP A 105 -1.58 -8.16 -3.76
CA ASP A 105 -2.65 -8.00 -4.74
C ASP A 105 -2.38 -6.76 -5.59
N TRP A 106 -3.20 -6.58 -6.62
CA TRP A 106 -3.18 -5.37 -7.43
C TRP A 106 -4.62 -4.96 -7.74
N VAL A 107 -4.86 -3.67 -7.77
CA VAL A 107 -6.18 -3.09 -8.02
C VAL A 107 -6.03 -1.97 -9.04
N ASP A 108 -6.90 -1.96 -10.05
CA ASP A 108 -6.95 -0.89 -11.05
C ASP A 108 -7.71 0.30 -10.47
N LYS A 109 -7.13 1.50 -10.59
CA LYS A 109 -7.80 2.73 -10.16
C LYS A 109 -9.12 2.99 -10.89
N HIS A 110 -9.30 2.39 -12.07
CA HIS A 110 -10.56 2.47 -12.80
C HIS A 110 -11.65 1.56 -12.22
N ASP A 111 -11.29 0.71 -11.28
CA ASP A 111 -12.24 -0.14 -10.56
C ASP A 111 -12.05 0.04 -9.05
N PRO A 112 -12.32 1.24 -8.52
CA PRO A 112 -12.06 1.53 -7.11
C PRO A 112 -12.91 0.73 -6.13
N ALA A 113 -14.04 0.20 -6.58
CA ALA A 113 -14.89 -0.63 -5.73
C ALA A 113 -14.19 -1.90 -5.26
N ARG A 114 -13.18 -2.36 -5.98
CA ARG A 114 -12.43 -3.55 -5.61
C ARG A 114 -11.41 -3.29 -4.52
N LEU A 115 -11.00 -2.03 -4.31
CA LEU A 115 -9.94 -1.69 -3.36
C LEU A 115 -10.31 -2.03 -1.92
N MET A 116 -11.49 -1.64 -1.47
CA MET A 116 -11.86 -1.80 -0.06
C MET A 116 -11.89 -3.26 0.38
N PRO A 117 -12.50 -4.20 -0.37
CA PRO A 117 -12.45 -5.61 0.01
C PRO A 117 -11.03 -6.17 0.08
N VAL A 118 -10.15 -5.75 -0.84
CA VAL A 118 -8.76 -6.20 -0.84
C VAL A 118 -8.03 -5.69 0.39
N VAL A 119 -8.19 -4.41 0.71
CA VAL A 119 -7.57 -3.80 1.90
C VAL A 119 -8.07 -4.50 3.17
N GLU A 120 -9.37 -4.70 3.29
CA GLU A 120 -9.94 -5.36 4.46
C GLU A 120 -9.39 -6.77 4.64
N ARG A 121 -9.28 -7.51 3.55
CA ARG A 121 -8.72 -8.86 3.60
C ARG A 121 -7.27 -8.84 4.11
N GLU A 122 -6.44 -7.94 3.57
CA GLU A 122 -5.04 -7.90 3.97
C GLU A 122 -4.87 -7.45 5.43
N LEU A 123 -5.67 -6.50 5.87
CA LEU A 123 -5.62 -6.08 7.27
C LEU A 123 -6.07 -7.18 8.22
N ARG A 124 -7.07 -7.97 7.84
CA ARG A 124 -7.46 -9.15 8.63
C ARG A 124 -6.34 -10.17 8.70
N ASN A 125 -5.67 -10.43 7.58
CA ASN A 125 -4.57 -11.39 7.53
C ASN A 125 -3.41 -10.97 8.43
N VAL A 126 -3.11 -9.68 8.49
CA VAL A 126 -2.08 -9.15 9.38
C VAL A 126 -2.45 -9.40 10.84
N ARG A 127 -3.69 -9.16 11.21
CA ARG A 127 -4.16 -9.41 12.59
C ARG A 127 -4.05 -10.89 12.96
N ILE A 128 -4.40 -11.77 12.05
CA ILE A 128 -4.35 -13.22 12.28
C ILE A 128 -2.90 -13.67 12.49
N ARG A 129 -1.96 -13.09 11.76
CA ARG A 129 -0.54 -13.45 11.87
C ARG A 129 0.13 -12.92 13.14
N ARG A 130 -0.46 -11.92 13.75
CA ARG A 130 0.03 -11.39 15.03
C ARG A 130 -0.53 -12.21 16.18
#